data_a3145e9bb4c98eef5ddd36e873b92faa
#
_entry.id   a3145e9bb4c98eef5ddd36e873b92faa
#
_cell.length_a   1.000
_cell.length_b   1.000
_cell.length_c   1.000
_cell.angle_alpha   90.00
_cell.angle_beta   90.00
_cell.angle_gamma   90.00
#
_symmetry.space_group_name_H-M   'P 1'
#
loop_
_entity.id
_entity.type
_entity.pdbx_description
1 polymer ?
#
loop_
_entity_poly.entity_id
_entity_poly.type
_entity_poly.pdbx_seq_one_letter_code
_entity_poly.pdbx_strand_id
1 'polypeptide(L)'
;MDRVGDLSLFLRVLDLGSISAAARSLDLSVAVASQRLKRLERGLGVRLLHRTTRQLHATPEGAALAAQGRSLVEDLEALTSGLRQAGTEVSGTLRVTMSASFGRQYISPLLPEFLARHPRVKLSVNLNDQMQDLVASGFDLAIRIGALDDSGLVARRLASNRRVLCASPAYLEQHGRPRTPAELATHDCLLLVGSQGRQDVWRFTDPAGLELTQRVHGRFESNLGELLRDAVLAGLGIALHSVWHVHDDLRSGRLQVVLPDYAIAETGIHAVMPQRRLVPPRVRAFVDFLAERFGDHPPWEM
;
A
#
# COMPACT_ATOMS: atom_id res chain seq x y z
N MET A 1 33.02 13.59 11.27
CA MET A 1 31.90 14.35 10.68
C MET A 1 30.60 13.59 10.97
N ASP A 2 29.72 14.13 11.79
CA ASP A 2 28.47 13.47 12.21
C ASP A 2 27.37 13.72 11.16
N ARG A 3 27.44 12.99 10.03
CA ARG A 3 26.49 13.13 8.92
C ARG A 3 25.05 12.72 9.31
N VAL A 4 24.92 11.75 10.20
CA VAL A 4 23.61 11.27 10.67
C VAL A 4 22.95 12.30 11.55
N GLY A 5 23.67 12.85 12.52
CA GLY A 5 23.14 13.92 13.37
C GLY A 5 22.82 15.21 12.61
N ASP A 6 23.56 15.52 11.52
CA ASP A 6 23.24 16.66 10.65
C ASP A 6 21.98 16.39 9.81
N LEU A 7 21.76 15.14 9.35
CA LEU A 7 20.55 14.72 8.65
C LEU A 7 19.33 14.72 9.61
N SER A 8 19.48 14.17 10.82
CA SER A 8 18.41 14.19 11.85
C SER A 8 17.99 15.64 12.17
N LEU A 9 18.95 16.56 12.32
CA LEU A 9 18.65 17.97 12.51
C LEU A 9 17.87 18.56 11.33
N PHE A 10 18.27 18.29 10.10
CA PHE A 10 17.57 18.76 8.90
C PHE A 10 16.11 18.27 8.86
N LEU A 11 15.88 16.97 9.12
CA LEU A 11 14.53 16.41 9.18
C LEU A 11 13.68 17.06 10.27
N ARG A 12 14.27 17.28 11.44
CA ARG A 12 13.59 17.94 12.57
C ARG A 12 13.21 19.39 12.26
N VAL A 13 14.06 20.08 11.49
CA VAL A 13 13.78 21.45 11.03
C VAL A 13 12.60 21.49 10.08
N LEU A 14 12.47 20.51 9.19
CA LEU A 14 11.31 20.39 8.30
C LEU A 14 10.02 20.10 9.08
N ASP A 15 10.08 19.18 10.06
CA ASP A 15 8.91 18.78 10.86
C ASP A 15 8.36 19.94 11.71
N LEU A 16 9.25 20.76 12.27
CA LEU A 16 8.88 21.86 13.14
C LEU A 16 8.76 23.22 12.41
N GLY A 17 9.11 23.27 11.13
CA GLY A 17 9.10 24.50 10.34
C GLY A 17 10.04 25.61 10.84
N SER A 18 10.94 25.31 11.79
CA SER A 18 11.77 26.29 12.47
C SER A 18 13.10 25.73 12.94
N ILE A 19 14.20 26.40 12.54
CA ILE A 19 15.56 26.04 13.02
C ILE A 19 15.66 26.21 14.54
N SER A 20 15.04 27.25 15.10
CA SER A 20 15.09 27.50 16.53
C SER A 20 14.31 26.47 17.35
N ALA A 21 13.16 26.01 16.84
CA ALA A 21 12.38 24.95 17.45
C ALA A 21 13.13 23.60 17.40
N ALA A 22 13.71 23.28 16.26
CA ALA A 22 14.51 22.06 16.07
C ALA A 22 15.78 22.07 16.94
N ALA A 23 16.47 23.21 17.04
CA ALA A 23 17.64 23.35 17.89
C ALA A 23 17.29 23.05 19.35
N ARG A 24 16.22 23.66 19.89
CA ARG A 24 15.75 23.39 21.26
C ARG A 24 15.37 21.93 21.49
N SER A 25 14.71 21.28 20.52
CA SER A 25 14.30 19.87 20.65
C SER A 25 15.46 18.88 20.64
N LEU A 26 16.65 19.33 20.23
CA LEU A 26 17.88 18.53 20.16
C LEU A 26 18.97 19.03 21.13
N ASP A 27 18.62 19.89 22.10
CA ASP A 27 19.54 20.50 23.08
C ASP A 27 20.74 21.22 22.43
N LEU A 28 20.49 21.86 21.24
CA LEU A 28 21.48 22.62 20.49
C LEU A 28 21.21 24.12 20.57
N SER A 29 22.30 24.92 20.52
CA SER A 29 22.12 26.36 20.25
C SER A 29 21.72 26.57 18.78
N VAL A 30 20.95 27.66 18.53
CA VAL A 30 20.50 28.02 17.16
C VAL A 30 21.70 28.26 16.23
N ALA A 31 22.78 28.81 16.74
CA ALA A 31 24.02 29.04 16.01
C ALA A 31 24.65 27.71 15.55
N VAL A 32 24.75 26.72 16.46
CA VAL A 32 25.25 25.39 16.15
C VAL A 32 24.36 24.68 15.13
N ALA A 33 23.03 24.72 15.32
CA ALA A 33 22.09 24.13 14.37
C ALA A 33 22.23 24.72 12.96
N SER A 34 22.29 26.07 12.87
CA SER A 34 22.51 26.75 11.58
C SER A 34 23.84 26.39 10.91
N GLN A 35 24.91 26.24 11.71
CA GLN A 35 26.20 25.83 11.19
C GLN A 35 26.21 24.38 10.68
N ARG A 36 25.56 23.48 11.41
CA ARG A 36 25.41 22.06 11.02
C ARG A 36 24.63 21.93 9.73
N LEU A 37 23.51 22.65 9.55
CA LEU A 37 22.75 22.67 8.33
C LEU A 37 23.58 23.18 7.14
N LYS A 38 24.30 24.32 7.30
CA LYS A 38 25.20 24.83 6.26
C LYS A 38 26.33 23.85 5.92
N ARG A 39 26.83 23.09 6.88
CA ARG A 39 27.81 22.04 6.68
C ARG A 39 27.24 20.89 5.85
N LEU A 40 26.01 20.46 6.14
CA LEU A 40 25.31 19.42 5.38
C LEU A 40 25.12 19.85 3.92
N GLU A 41 24.58 21.05 3.67
CA GLU A 41 24.38 21.60 2.34
C GLU A 41 25.69 21.70 1.55
N ARG A 42 26.75 22.20 2.19
CA ARG A 42 28.10 22.27 1.57
C ARG A 42 28.65 20.89 1.25
N GLY A 43 28.45 19.91 2.13
CA GLY A 43 28.95 18.55 1.92
C GLY A 43 28.21 17.79 0.80
N LEU A 44 26.97 18.19 0.50
CA LEU A 44 26.16 17.64 -0.58
C LEU A 44 26.25 18.47 -1.87
N GLY A 45 26.79 19.70 -1.82
CA GLY A 45 26.88 20.61 -2.96
C GLY A 45 25.57 21.22 -3.40
N VAL A 46 24.50 21.07 -2.61
CA VAL A 46 23.15 21.55 -2.93
C VAL A 46 22.52 22.29 -1.73
N ARG A 47 21.58 23.18 -2.01
CA ARG A 47 20.73 23.76 -0.96
C ARG A 47 19.58 22.83 -0.66
N LEU A 48 19.27 22.64 0.62
CA LEU A 48 18.18 21.78 1.09
C LEU A 48 16.98 22.60 1.58
N LEU A 49 17.23 23.87 1.96
CA LEU A 49 16.21 24.73 2.55
C LEU A 49 16.17 26.09 1.85
N HIS A 50 14.96 26.52 1.50
CA HIS A 50 14.64 27.90 1.18
C HIS A 50 14.39 28.66 2.48
N ARG A 51 15.19 29.70 2.74
CA ARG A 51 15.05 30.57 3.91
C ARG A 51 14.44 31.89 3.45
N THR A 52 13.17 32.12 3.72
CA THR A 52 12.56 33.46 3.72
C THR A 52 12.39 33.93 5.14
N THR A 53 12.23 35.24 5.33
CA THR A 53 12.05 35.84 6.66
C THR A 53 10.76 35.40 7.37
N ARG A 54 9.84 34.73 6.65
CA ARG A 54 8.52 34.32 7.16
C ARG A 54 8.24 32.82 7.09
N GLN A 55 8.94 32.08 6.24
CA GLN A 55 8.66 30.64 6.07
C GLN A 55 9.94 29.88 5.70
N LEU A 56 10.01 28.63 6.15
CA LEU A 56 11.09 27.70 5.86
C LEU A 56 10.50 26.49 5.12
N HIS A 57 10.95 26.31 3.87
CA HIS A 57 10.49 25.20 3.02
C HIS A 57 11.67 24.40 2.48
N ALA A 58 11.45 23.12 2.22
CA ALA A 58 12.43 22.29 1.52
C ALA A 58 12.60 22.73 0.06
N THR A 59 13.81 22.64 -0.47
CA THR A 59 14.05 22.61 -1.92
C THR A 59 13.61 21.27 -2.51
N PRO A 60 13.50 21.07 -3.83
CA PRO A 60 13.28 19.76 -4.44
C PRO A 60 14.30 18.71 -3.95
N GLU A 61 15.57 19.08 -3.86
CA GLU A 61 16.65 18.23 -3.33
C GLU A 61 16.47 17.94 -1.85
N GLY A 62 16.02 18.93 -1.08
CA GLY A 62 15.69 18.78 0.33
C GLY A 62 14.51 17.86 0.54
N ALA A 63 13.47 17.94 -0.28
CA ALA A 63 12.32 17.05 -0.23
C ALA A 63 12.72 15.60 -0.56
N ALA A 64 13.52 15.39 -1.61
CA ALA A 64 14.06 14.09 -1.97
C ALA A 64 14.93 13.49 -0.85
N LEU A 65 15.83 14.29 -0.26
CA LEU A 65 16.64 13.86 0.88
C LEU A 65 15.78 13.54 2.10
N ALA A 66 14.71 14.30 2.37
CA ALA A 66 13.82 14.05 3.49
C ALA A 66 13.04 12.75 3.30
N ALA A 67 12.52 12.48 2.09
CA ALA A 67 11.78 11.26 1.78
C ALA A 67 12.59 9.99 2.07
N GLN A 68 13.85 9.96 1.63
CA GLN A 68 14.74 8.81 1.81
C GLN A 68 15.46 8.83 3.18
N GLY A 69 15.82 10.01 3.66
CA GLY A 69 16.63 10.19 4.87
C GLY A 69 15.91 9.84 6.16
N ARG A 70 14.58 10.00 6.24
CA ARG A 70 13.81 9.70 7.45
C ARG A 70 13.96 8.24 7.85
N SER A 71 13.71 7.34 6.92
CA SER A 71 13.79 5.91 7.19
C SER A 71 15.21 5.47 7.57
N LEU A 72 16.24 6.06 6.96
CA LEU A 72 17.63 5.74 7.30
C LEU A 72 18.02 6.19 8.72
N VAL A 73 17.61 7.38 9.14
CA VAL A 73 17.85 7.89 10.50
C VAL A 73 17.11 7.03 11.53
N GLU A 74 15.84 6.72 11.29
CA GLU A 74 15.03 5.86 12.16
C GLU A 74 15.60 4.44 12.26
N ASP A 75 16.08 3.87 11.15
CA ASP A 75 16.72 2.55 11.14
C ASP A 75 18.01 2.53 11.95
N LEU A 76 18.81 3.58 11.85
CA LEU A 76 20.04 3.69 12.66
C LEU A 76 19.72 3.89 14.15
N GLU A 77 18.72 4.69 14.49
CA GLU A 77 18.25 4.85 15.86
C GLU A 77 17.71 3.52 16.42
N ALA A 78 16.96 2.76 15.62
CA ALA A 78 16.47 1.44 15.98
C ALA A 78 17.63 0.44 16.20
N LEU A 79 18.64 0.46 15.33
CA LEU A 79 19.85 -0.39 15.49
C LEU A 79 20.65 -0.04 16.73
N THR A 80 20.86 1.25 17.00
CA THR A 80 21.65 1.70 18.15
C THR A 80 20.90 1.52 19.48
N SER A 81 19.58 1.67 19.49
CA SER A 81 18.75 1.38 20.66
C SER A 81 18.64 -0.12 20.92
N GLY A 82 18.58 -0.95 19.88
CA GLY A 82 18.61 -2.42 19.98
C GLY A 82 19.92 -2.98 20.55
N LEU A 83 21.04 -2.31 20.31
CA LEU A 83 22.33 -2.67 20.91
C LEU A 83 22.45 -2.22 22.38
N ARG A 84 21.69 -1.20 22.81
CA ARG A 84 21.66 -0.73 24.20
C ARG A 84 20.69 -1.48 25.10
N GLN A 85 19.71 -2.11 24.52
CA GLN A 85 18.76 -2.98 25.22
C GLN A 85 18.74 -4.32 24.52
N ALA A 86 19.33 -5.34 25.11
CA ALA A 86 19.20 -6.74 24.71
C ALA A 86 17.75 -7.22 24.95
N GLY A 87 16.78 -6.54 24.34
CA GLY A 87 15.34 -6.77 24.45
C GLY A 87 14.63 -6.33 23.16
N THR A 88 13.91 -7.20 22.64
CA THR A 88 13.08 -7.28 21.44
C THR A 88 12.05 -6.14 21.24
N GLU A 89 12.27 -4.92 21.70
CA GLU A 89 11.24 -3.90 21.66
C GLU A 89 11.17 -3.16 20.32
N VAL A 90 10.02 -3.33 19.66
CA VAL A 90 9.71 -2.76 18.35
C VAL A 90 9.31 -1.29 18.51
N SER A 91 10.00 -0.35 17.84
CA SER A 91 9.78 1.09 17.98
C SER A 91 10.02 1.86 16.67
N GLY A 92 9.64 3.16 16.67
CA GLY A 92 9.82 4.08 15.55
C GLY A 92 8.58 4.23 14.67
N THR A 93 8.67 5.04 13.61
CA THR A 93 7.56 5.28 12.70
C THR A 93 7.54 4.23 11.58
N LEU A 94 6.44 3.51 11.44
CA LEU A 94 6.15 2.57 10.36
C LEU A 94 5.25 3.26 9.32
N ARG A 95 5.76 3.44 8.10
CA ARG A 95 5.03 4.06 6.99
C ARG A 95 4.56 2.99 6.03
N VAL A 96 3.24 2.81 5.95
CA VAL A 96 2.62 1.77 5.12
C VAL A 96 1.70 2.41 4.08
N THR A 97 1.76 1.90 2.84
CA THR A 97 0.78 2.22 1.81
C THR A 97 0.01 0.97 1.39
N MET A 98 -1.28 1.11 1.07
CA MET A 98 -2.12 -0.01 0.66
C MET A 98 -3.38 0.47 -0.08
N SER A 99 -4.06 -0.45 -0.76
CA SER A 99 -5.39 -0.20 -1.34
C SER A 99 -6.37 0.34 -0.29
N ALA A 100 -7.16 1.33 -0.67
CA ALA A 100 -8.10 1.99 0.23
C ALA A 100 -9.14 1.00 0.78
N SER A 101 -9.76 0.22 -0.08
CA SER A 101 -10.80 -0.74 0.30
C SER A 101 -10.26 -1.82 1.23
N PHE A 102 -9.13 -2.44 0.87
CA PHE A 102 -8.52 -3.50 1.67
C PHE A 102 -8.01 -2.98 3.01
N GLY A 103 -7.36 -1.81 2.99
CA GLY A 103 -6.86 -1.16 4.20
C GLY A 103 -7.97 -0.86 5.19
N ARG A 104 -9.10 -0.31 4.71
CA ARG A 104 -10.27 0.01 5.54
C ARG A 104 -10.96 -1.25 6.08
N GLN A 105 -11.17 -2.25 5.24
CA GLN A 105 -11.97 -3.42 5.58
C GLN A 105 -11.22 -4.45 6.44
N TYR A 106 -9.95 -4.70 6.15
CA TYR A 106 -9.20 -5.80 6.78
C TYR A 106 -8.00 -5.38 7.61
N ILE A 107 -7.38 -4.24 7.31
CA ILE A 107 -6.21 -3.79 8.08
C ILE A 107 -6.64 -2.88 9.24
N SER A 108 -7.52 -1.91 8.99
CA SER A 108 -7.95 -0.94 10.01
C SER A 108 -8.48 -1.59 11.29
N PRO A 109 -9.31 -2.65 11.26
CA PRO A 109 -9.77 -3.33 12.47
C PRO A 109 -8.67 -3.99 13.30
N LEU A 110 -7.53 -4.31 12.69
CA LEU A 110 -6.40 -4.95 13.34
C LEU A 110 -5.41 -3.96 13.99
N LEU A 111 -5.45 -2.67 13.58
CA LEU A 111 -4.51 -1.67 14.04
C LEU A 111 -4.52 -1.43 15.56
N PRO A 112 -5.68 -1.39 16.25
CA PRO A 112 -5.70 -1.21 17.70
C PRO A 112 -4.92 -2.30 18.44
N GLU A 113 -5.05 -3.55 18.00
CA GLU A 113 -4.33 -4.67 18.61
C GLU A 113 -2.83 -4.59 18.34
N PHE A 114 -2.42 -4.29 17.10
CA PHE A 114 -1.01 -4.14 16.76
C PHE A 114 -0.36 -3.02 17.58
N LEU A 115 -1.00 -1.86 17.68
CA LEU A 115 -0.48 -0.72 18.45
C LEU A 115 -0.45 -1.00 19.96
N ALA A 116 -1.40 -1.78 20.50
CA ALA A 116 -1.37 -2.23 21.89
C ALA A 116 -0.19 -3.18 22.17
N ARG A 117 0.12 -4.10 21.22
CA ARG A 117 1.29 -4.98 21.33
C ARG A 117 2.62 -4.23 21.19
N HIS A 118 2.63 -3.09 20.47
CA HIS A 118 3.83 -2.32 20.15
C HIS A 118 3.64 -0.83 20.46
N PRO A 119 3.56 -0.43 21.74
CA PRO A 119 3.18 0.93 22.17
C PRO A 119 4.18 2.01 21.75
N ARG A 120 5.41 1.64 21.38
CA ARG A 120 6.43 2.57 20.89
C ARG A 120 6.47 2.71 19.37
N VAL A 121 5.55 2.05 18.64
CA VAL A 121 5.40 2.20 17.20
C VAL A 121 4.43 3.33 16.90
N LYS A 122 4.85 4.26 16.05
CA LYS A 122 3.97 5.23 15.40
C LYS A 122 3.63 4.70 14.00
N LEU A 123 2.36 4.46 13.73
CA LEU A 123 1.91 3.98 12.43
C LEU A 123 1.42 5.16 11.57
N SER A 124 1.94 5.26 10.35
CA SER A 124 1.50 6.21 9.33
C SER A 124 0.98 5.41 8.13
N VAL A 125 -0.33 5.50 7.86
CA VAL A 125 -0.99 4.74 6.79
C VAL A 125 -1.41 5.68 5.67
N ASN A 126 -1.04 5.33 4.45
CA ASN A 126 -1.50 5.99 3.23
C ASN A 126 -2.38 5.00 2.45
N LEU A 127 -3.63 5.36 2.23
CA LEU A 127 -4.58 4.57 1.44
C LEU A 127 -4.63 5.13 0.03
N ASN A 128 -4.10 4.36 -0.93
CA ASN A 128 -4.03 4.77 -2.33
C ASN A 128 -3.99 3.54 -3.25
N ASP A 129 -4.87 3.51 -4.25
CA ASP A 129 -4.93 2.42 -5.22
C ASP A 129 -3.95 2.60 -6.38
N GLN A 130 -3.30 3.76 -6.49
CA GLN A 130 -2.22 3.97 -7.45
C GLN A 130 -0.92 3.32 -6.98
N MET A 131 -0.19 2.73 -7.92
CA MET A 131 1.14 2.20 -7.65
C MET A 131 2.12 3.35 -7.43
N GLN A 132 2.67 3.43 -6.21
CA GLN A 132 3.69 4.43 -5.86
C GLN A 132 5.06 3.76 -5.76
N ASP A 133 6.10 4.48 -6.16
CA ASP A 133 7.47 4.08 -5.86
C ASP A 133 7.69 4.17 -4.34
N LEU A 134 7.90 3.01 -3.72
CA LEU A 134 8.06 2.90 -2.27
C LEU A 134 9.29 3.65 -1.77
N VAL A 135 10.37 3.60 -2.53
CA VAL A 135 11.65 4.21 -2.15
C VAL A 135 11.57 5.72 -2.27
N ALA A 136 11.10 6.22 -3.43
CA ALA A 136 10.98 7.65 -3.67
C ALA A 136 9.97 8.32 -2.74
N SER A 137 8.91 7.60 -2.36
CA SER A 137 7.84 8.11 -1.47
C SER A 137 8.13 7.89 0.01
N GLY A 138 9.25 7.22 0.38
CA GLY A 138 9.65 7.01 1.77
C GLY A 138 8.76 6.05 2.55
N PHE A 139 8.07 5.11 1.89
CA PHE A 139 7.32 4.04 2.54
C PHE A 139 8.24 2.90 2.95
N ASP A 140 7.98 2.33 4.13
CA ASP A 140 8.68 1.14 4.63
C ASP A 140 8.06 -0.14 4.08
N LEU A 141 6.75 -0.12 3.80
CA LEU A 141 5.96 -1.28 3.42
C LEU A 141 4.80 -0.87 2.51
N ALA A 142 4.50 -1.70 1.51
CA ALA A 142 3.22 -1.66 0.80
C ALA A 142 2.50 -3.00 0.92
N ILE A 143 1.17 -2.96 1.11
CA ILE A 143 0.31 -4.12 0.90
C ILE A 143 -0.23 -4.03 -0.52
N ARG A 144 0.19 -4.99 -1.37
CA ARG A 144 -0.16 -5.06 -2.78
C ARG A 144 -1.02 -6.28 -3.07
N ILE A 145 -2.01 -6.09 -3.94
CA ILE A 145 -2.97 -7.11 -4.34
C ILE A 145 -2.85 -7.32 -5.84
N GLY A 146 -2.65 -8.56 -6.26
CA GLY A 146 -2.48 -8.91 -7.65
C GLY A 146 -1.15 -9.61 -7.95
N ALA A 147 -0.81 -9.71 -9.23
CA ALA A 147 0.50 -10.15 -9.66
C ALA A 147 1.55 -9.08 -9.33
N LEU A 148 2.73 -9.52 -8.98
CA LEU A 148 3.88 -8.63 -8.75
C LEU A 148 4.75 -8.64 -9.99
N ASP A 149 5.16 -7.45 -10.43
CA ASP A 149 6.20 -7.28 -11.44
C ASP A 149 7.57 -7.52 -10.83
N ASP A 150 8.54 -7.92 -11.66
CA ASP A 150 9.94 -8.08 -11.25
C ASP A 150 10.58 -6.70 -11.05
N SER A 151 10.49 -6.19 -9.83
CA SER A 151 10.84 -4.80 -9.49
C SER A 151 12.04 -4.66 -8.55
N GLY A 152 12.78 -5.77 -8.28
CA GLY A 152 13.88 -5.75 -7.30
C GLY A 152 13.41 -5.50 -5.85
N LEU A 153 12.10 -5.50 -5.58
CA LEU A 153 11.52 -5.40 -4.23
C LEU A 153 11.45 -6.78 -3.58
N VAL A 154 11.47 -6.81 -2.26
CA VAL A 154 11.25 -8.05 -1.50
C VAL A 154 9.76 -8.17 -1.23
N ALA A 155 9.17 -9.30 -1.61
CA ALA A 155 7.76 -9.57 -1.38
C ALA A 155 7.57 -10.81 -0.48
N ARG A 156 6.63 -10.71 0.47
CA ARG A 156 6.14 -11.83 1.25
C ARG A 156 4.65 -11.98 1.01
N ARG A 157 4.22 -13.15 0.57
CA ARG A 157 2.79 -13.45 0.42
C ARG A 157 2.13 -13.50 1.81
N LEU A 158 1.02 -12.80 1.96
CA LEU A 158 0.20 -12.76 3.18
C LEU A 158 -1.04 -13.65 3.06
N ALA A 159 -1.66 -13.68 1.87
CA ALA A 159 -2.84 -14.50 1.59
C ALA A 159 -3.03 -14.73 0.09
N SER A 160 -3.89 -15.68 -0.24
CA SER A 160 -4.46 -15.85 -1.58
C SER A 160 -5.40 -14.69 -1.91
N ASN A 161 -5.45 -14.34 -3.20
CA ASN A 161 -6.43 -13.42 -3.74
C ASN A 161 -7.22 -14.11 -4.85
N ARG A 162 -8.28 -14.79 -4.45
CA ARG A 162 -9.25 -15.38 -5.38
C ARG A 162 -10.12 -14.28 -5.99
N ARG A 163 -10.41 -14.41 -7.28
CA ARG A 163 -11.23 -13.45 -8.02
C ARG A 163 -12.44 -14.15 -8.62
N VAL A 164 -13.54 -13.42 -8.74
CA VAL A 164 -14.80 -13.89 -9.34
C VAL A 164 -15.39 -12.84 -10.26
N LEU A 165 -16.09 -13.28 -11.28
CA LEU A 165 -17.04 -12.43 -11.98
C LEU A 165 -18.32 -12.39 -11.17
N CYS A 166 -18.89 -11.20 -11.00
CA CYS A 166 -20.16 -11.04 -10.32
C CYS A 166 -21.03 -9.97 -10.96
N ALA A 167 -22.33 -10.10 -10.76
CA ALA A 167 -23.34 -9.15 -11.15
C ALA A 167 -24.47 -9.14 -10.13
N SER A 168 -25.28 -8.08 -10.10
CA SER A 168 -26.49 -8.07 -9.30
C SER A 168 -27.59 -8.97 -9.91
N PRO A 169 -28.48 -9.55 -9.08
CA PRO A 169 -29.63 -10.33 -9.58
C PRO A 169 -30.47 -9.56 -10.61
N ALA A 170 -30.73 -8.28 -10.32
CA ALA A 170 -31.52 -7.43 -11.21
C ALA A 170 -30.92 -7.28 -12.62
N TYR A 171 -29.56 -7.12 -12.70
CA TYR A 171 -28.88 -7.10 -13.99
C TYR A 171 -29.03 -8.41 -14.74
N LEU A 172 -28.87 -9.55 -14.05
CA LEU A 172 -28.96 -10.88 -14.67
C LEU A 172 -30.38 -11.24 -15.09
N GLU A 173 -31.40 -10.76 -14.39
CA GLU A 173 -32.82 -10.92 -14.77
C GLU A 173 -33.13 -10.13 -16.04
N GLN A 174 -32.58 -8.92 -16.19
CA GLN A 174 -32.84 -8.05 -17.31
C GLN A 174 -32.04 -8.44 -18.59
N HIS A 175 -30.78 -8.87 -18.44
CA HIS A 175 -29.85 -9.06 -19.56
C HIS A 175 -29.49 -10.52 -19.81
N GLY A 176 -30.01 -11.44 -19.00
CA GLY A 176 -29.63 -12.85 -19.05
C GLY A 176 -28.34 -13.15 -18.29
N ARG A 177 -28.09 -14.44 -18.09
CA ARG A 177 -26.87 -14.95 -17.44
C ARG A 177 -25.94 -15.55 -18.48
N PRO A 178 -24.73 -15.02 -18.70
CA PRO A 178 -23.79 -15.63 -19.64
C PRO A 178 -23.38 -17.04 -19.14
N ARG A 179 -23.29 -17.98 -20.06
CA ARG A 179 -22.91 -19.38 -19.82
C ARG A 179 -21.49 -19.69 -20.27
N THR A 180 -20.96 -18.86 -21.15
CA THR A 180 -19.58 -18.97 -21.65
C THR A 180 -18.89 -17.62 -21.63
N PRO A 181 -17.53 -17.57 -21.55
CA PRO A 181 -16.79 -16.31 -21.63
C PRO A 181 -17.09 -15.51 -22.92
N ALA A 182 -17.37 -16.17 -24.04
CA ALA A 182 -17.70 -15.50 -25.30
C ALA A 182 -18.98 -14.64 -25.20
N GLU A 183 -19.95 -15.06 -24.40
CA GLU A 183 -21.22 -14.35 -24.23
C GLU A 183 -21.02 -13.01 -23.45
N LEU A 184 -19.90 -12.80 -22.78
CA LEU A 184 -19.55 -11.51 -22.16
C LEU A 184 -19.46 -10.38 -23.20
N ALA A 185 -19.27 -10.71 -24.47
CA ALA A 185 -19.27 -9.72 -25.55
C ALA A 185 -20.63 -9.01 -25.73
N THR A 186 -21.72 -9.57 -25.20
CA THR A 186 -23.07 -8.97 -25.27
C THR A 186 -23.47 -8.29 -23.96
N HIS A 187 -22.59 -8.29 -22.96
CA HIS A 187 -22.84 -7.68 -21.66
C HIS A 187 -22.02 -6.41 -21.44
N ASP A 188 -22.54 -5.49 -20.64
CA ASP A 188 -21.74 -4.39 -20.08
C ASP A 188 -20.77 -4.94 -19.03
N CYS A 189 -19.47 -4.91 -19.34
CA CYS A 189 -18.42 -5.31 -18.42
C CYS A 189 -17.76 -4.06 -17.81
N LEU A 190 -17.76 -3.96 -16.47
CA LEU A 190 -17.19 -2.83 -15.76
C LEU A 190 -15.69 -3.05 -15.57
N LEU A 191 -14.87 -2.08 -15.97
CA LEU A 191 -13.44 -2.29 -16.14
C LEU A 191 -12.61 -1.55 -15.07
N LEU A 192 -11.68 -2.28 -14.46
CA LEU A 192 -10.68 -1.67 -13.60
C LEU A 192 -9.55 -1.09 -14.47
N VAL A 193 -9.18 0.17 -14.18
CA VAL A 193 -8.03 0.84 -14.78
C VAL A 193 -6.92 0.86 -13.76
N GLY A 194 -5.95 -0.03 -13.88
CA GLY A 194 -4.79 -0.10 -13.00
C GLY A 194 -3.59 0.69 -13.53
N SER A 195 -2.46 0.59 -12.83
CA SER A 195 -1.20 1.19 -13.24
C SER A 195 -0.68 0.69 -14.60
N GLN A 196 -1.06 -0.51 -14.99
CA GLN A 196 -0.73 -1.12 -16.28
C GLN A 196 -1.79 -0.84 -17.37
N GLY A 197 -2.71 0.08 -17.10
CA GLY A 197 -3.77 0.45 -18.01
C GLY A 197 -5.08 -0.28 -17.75
N ARG A 198 -5.90 -0.32 -18.78
CA ARG A 198 -7.25 -0.87 -18.80
C ARG A 198 -7.22 -2.40 -18.75
N GLN A 199 -7.90 -3.00 -17.78
CA GLN A 199 -8.00 -4.46 -17.67
C GLN A 199 -9.20 -4.98 -18.47
N ASP A 200 -9.14 -4.87 -19.79
CA ASP A 200 -10.20 -5.28 -20.72
C ASP A 200 -10.00 -6.70 -21.28
N VAL A 201 -8.98 -7.43 -20.83
CA VAL A 201 -8.68 -8.80 -21.24
C VAL A 201 -8.76 -9.71 -20.02
N TRP A 202 -9.82 -10.52 -19.98
CA TRP A 202 -10.05 -11.48 -18.90
C TRP A 202 -9.61 -12.87 -19.33
N ARG A 203 -8.92 -13.57 -18.44
CA ARG A 203 -8.38 -14.91 -18.69
C ARG A 203 -9.10 -15.91 -17.79
N PHE A 204 -9.48 -17.03 -18.40
CA PHE A 204 -10.22 -18.09 -17.78
C PHE A 204 -9.53 -19.44 -18.04
N THR A 205 -9.80 -20.40 -17.17
CA THR A 205 -9.53 -21.81 -17.42
C THR A 205 -10.87 -22.54 -17.42
N ASP A 206 -11.19 -23.24 -18.49
CA ASP A 206 -12.42 -24.00 -18.58
C ASP A 206 -12.38 -25.29 -17.74
N PRO A 207 -13.50 -26.02 -17.58
CA PRO A 207 -13.53 -27.28 -16.84
C PRO A 207 -12.62 -28.40 -17.41
N ALA A 208 -12.21 -28.29 -18.67
CA ALA A 208 -11.27 -29.21 -19.30
C ALA A 208 -9.80 -28.81 -19.11
N GLY A 209 -9.54 -27.67 -18.47
CA GLY A 209 -8.20 -27.15 -18.22
C GLY A 209 -7.65 -26.28 -19.37
N LEU A 210 -8.47 -25.93 -20.36
CA LEU A 210 -8.04 -25.07 -21.47
C LEU A 210 -8.08 -23.61 -21.05
N GLU A 211 -6.98 -22.89 -21.33
CA GLU A 211 -6.91 -21.44 -21.11
C GLU A 211 -7.66 -20.70 -22.22
N LEU A 212 -8.56 -19.83 -21.81
CA LEU A 212 -9.38 -18.98 -22.67
C LEU A 212 -9.11 -17.52 -22.35
N THR A 213 -9.13 -16.69 -23.38
CA THR A 213 -8.97 -15.24 -23.23
C THR A 213 -10.17 -14.56 -23.88
N GLN A 214 -10.85 -13.70 -23.13
CA GLN A 214 -11.97 -12.92 -23.60
C GLN A 214 -11.68 -11.44 -23.48
N ARG A 215 -11.72 -10.71 -24.59
CA ARG A 215 -11.76 -9.24 -24.54
C ARG A 215 -13.18 -8.79 -24.24
N VAL A 216 -13.29 -7.92 -23.25
CA VAL A 216 -14.57 -7.40 -22.75
C VAL A 216 -14.64 -5.89 -22.92
N HIS A 217 -15.84 -5.35 -22.92
CA HIS A 217 -16.09 -3.92 -23.05
C HIS A 217 -17.31 -3.51 -22.23
N GLY A 218 -17.41 -2.22 -21.94
CA GLY A 218 -18.56 -1.67 -21.22
C GLY A 218 -18.46 -0.16 -21.13
N ARG A 219 -19.53 0.43 -20.62
CA ARG A 219 -19.69 1.91 -20.56
C ARG A 219 -19.08 2.55 -19.33
N PHE A 220 -18.58 1.74 -18.41
CA PHE A 220 -18.06 2.24 -17.12
C PHE A 220 -16.71 1.63 -16.80
N GLU A 221 -15.78 2.51 -16.46
CA GLU A 221 -14.45 2.14 -15.99
C GLU A 221 -14.02 3.04 -14.84
N SER A 222 -13.24 2.50 -13.93
CA SER A 222 -12.70 3.24 -12.79
C SER A 222 -11.36 2.67 -12.34
N ASN A 223 -10.52 3.51 -11.77
CA ASN A 223 -9.32 3.08 -11.07
C ASN A 223 -9.58 2.71 -9.59
N LEU A 224 -10.82 2.85 -9.12
CA LEU A 224 -11.24 2.56 -7.75
C LEU A 224 -12.18 1.35 -7.75
N GLY A 225 -11.73 0.25 -7.12
CA GLY A 225 -12.52 -0.99 -7.03
C GLY A 225 -13.84 -0.83 -6.29
N GLU A 226 -13.91 0.05 -5.27
CA GLU A 226 -15.15 0.35 -4.54
C GLU A 226 -16.23 0.92 -5.47
N LEU A 227 -15.85 1.85 -6.34
CA LEU A 227 -16.81 2.44 -7.28
C LEU A 227 -17.32 1.42 -8.31
N LEU A 228 -16.47 0.48 -8.74
CA LEU A 228 -16.89 -0.64 -9.57
C LEU A 228 -17.87 -1.58 -8.84
N ARG A 229 -17.59 -1.86 -7.55
CA ARG A 229 -18.48 -2.67 -6.71
C ARG A 229 -19.86 -2.01 -6.56
N ASP A 230 -19.89 -0.72 -6.27
CA ASP A 230 -21.14 0.03 -6.15
C ASP A 230 -21.92 0.04 -7.46
N ALA A 231 -21.24 0.17 -8.60
CA ALA A 231 -21.84 0.12 -9.93
C ALA A 231 -22.44 -1.26 -10.25
N VAL A 232 -21.74 -2.35 -9.87
CA VAL A 232 -22.28 -3.73 -10.03
C VAL A 232 -23.51 -3.94 -9.16
N LEU A 233 -23.49 -3.48 -7.92
CA LEU A 233 -24.64 -3.54 -6.99
C LEU A 233 -25.85 -2.76 -7.54
N ALA A 234 -25.58 -1.62 -8.19
CA ALA A 234 -26.59 -0.81 -8.87
C ALA A 234 -27.12 -1.41 -10.18
N GLY A 235 -26.60 -2.57 -10.62
CA GLY A 235 -27.08 -3.24 -11.84
C GLY A 235 -26.51 -2.70 -13.15
N LEU A 236 -25.34 -2.05 -13.12
CA LEU A 236 -24.73 -1.48 -14.33
C LEU A 236 -24.08 -2.54 -15.24
N GLY A 237 -23.75 -3.73 -14.70
CA GLY A 237 -23.06 -4.74 -15.51
C GLY A 237 -22.41 -5.85 -14.69
N ILE A 238 -21.43 -6.52 -15.32
CA ILE A 238 -20.63 -7.59 -14.76
C ILE A 238 -19.22 -7.04 -14.47
N ALA A 239 -18.65 -7.36 -13.31
CA ALA A 239 -17.27 -6.99 -13.02
C ALA A 239 -16.46 -8.18 -12.47
N LEU A 240 -15.16 -8.10 -12.68
CA LEU A 240 -14.16 -8.99 -12.07
C LEU A 240 -13.70 -8.37 -10.74
N HIS A 241 -14.05 -9.03 -9.63
CA HIS A 241 -13.69 -8.60 -8.29
C HIS A 241 -12.89 -9.65 -7.52
N SER A 242 -12.05 -9.19 -6.61
CA SER A 242 -11.49 -10.04 -5.57
C SER A 242 -12.58 -10.47 -4.59
N VAL A 243 -12.59 -11.73 -4.18
CA VAL A 243 -13.60 -12.27 -3.25
C VAL A 243 -13.62 -11.49 -1.95
N TRP A 244 -12.45 -11.13 -1.41
CA TRP A 244 -12.38 -10.32 -0.17
C TRP A 244 -13.19 -9.01 -0.28
N HIS A 245 -13.34 -8.45 -1.48
CA HIS A 245 -14.03 -7.16 -1.69
C HIS A 245 -15.55 -7.30 -1.75
N VAL A 246 -16.03 -8.43 -2.28
CA VAL A 246 -17.47 -8.68 -2.53
C VAL A 246 -18.04 -9.83 -1.70
N HIS A 247 -17.26 -10.36 -0.74
CA HIS A 247 -17.65 -11.50 0.10
C HIS A 247 -19.04 -11.31 0.75
N ASP A 248 -19.26 -10.18 1.42
CA ASP A 248 -20.52 -9.90 2.10
C ASP A 248 -21.70 -9.74 1.13
N ASP A 249 -21.43 -9.23 -0.09
CA ASP A 249 -22.47 -9.08 -1.12
C ASP A 249 -22.84 -10.43 -1.73
N LEU A 250 -21.86 -11.29 -1.95
CA LEU A 250 -22.11 -12.67 -2.41
C LEU A 250 -22.85 -13.47 -1.34
N ARG A 251 -22.43 -13.36 -0.09
CA ARG A 251 -23.07 -14.07 1.04
C ARG A 251 -24.51 -13.62 1.29
N SER A 252 -24.78 -12.33 1.13
CA SER A 252 -26.12 -11.77 1.29
C SER A 252 -27.02 -11.91 0.04
N GLY A 253 -26.49 -12.45 -1.07
CA GLY A 253 -27.22 -12.57 -2.32
C GLY A 253 -27.40 -11.26 -3.10
N ARG A 254 -26.81 -10.15 -2.66
CA ARG A 254 -26.82 -8.88 -3.39
C ARG A 254 -26.03 -8.94 -4.68
N LEU A 255 -25.01 -9.79 -4.73
CA LEU A 255 -24.27 -10.16 -5.92
C LEU A 255 -24.33 -11.68 -6.12
N GLN A 256 -24.25 -12.10 -7.36
CA GLN A 256 -24.17 -13.51 -7.74
C GLN A 256 -22.95 -13.74 -8.60
N VAL A 257 -22.29 -14.90 -8.40
CA VAL A 257 -21.17 -15.31 -9.23
C VAL A 257 -21.65 -15.63 -10.64
N VAL A 258 -20.93 -15.13 -11.61
CA VAL A 258 -21.15 -15.37 -13.05
C VAL A 258 -20.04 -16.27 -13.54
N LEU A 259 -20.35 -17.21 -14.44
CA LEU A 259 -19.42 -18.21 -14.99
C LEU A 259 -18.66 -19.01 -13.90
N PRO A 260 -19.35 -19.64 -12.94
CA PRO A 260 -18.70 -20.31 -11.80
C PRO A 260 -17.80 -21.48 -12.21
N ASP A 261 -18.07 -22.10 -13.37
CA ASP A 261 -17.31 -23.25 -13.88
C ASP A 261 -16.01 -22.83 -14.61
N TYR A 262 -15.81 -21.54 -14.83
CA TYR A 262 -14.62 -20.99 -15.46
C TYR A 262 -13.70 -20.38 -14.42
N ALA A 263 -12.60 -21.08 -14.13
CA ALA A 263 -11.64 -20.61 -13.13
C ALA A 263 -10.90 -19.36 -13.60
N ILE A 264 -10.68 -18.46 -12.69
CA ILE A 264 -9.85 -17.26 -12.91
C ILE A 264 -8.56 -17.43 -12.10
N ALA A 265 -7.42 -17.18 -12.74
CA ALA A 265 -6.14 -17.34 -12.11
C ALA A 265 -6.07 -16.56 -10.78
N GLU A 266 -5.73 -17.27 -9.72
CA GLU A 266 -5.47 -16.65 -8.42
C GLU A 266 -4.25 -15.75 -8.49
N THR A 267 -4.28 -14.70 -7.71
CA THR A 267 -3.14 -13.84 -7.45
C THR A 267 -2.80 -13.88 -5.95
N GLY A 268 -2.03 -12.94 -5.46
CA GLY A 268 -1.69 -12.88 -4.04
C GLY A 268 -1.98 -11.52 -3.43
N ILE A 269 -2.09 -11.51 -2.11
CA ILE A 269 -1.97 -10.33 -1.27
C ILE A 269 -0.57 -10.38 -0.68
N HIS A 270 0.22 -9.35 -0.92
CA HIS A 270 1.64 -9.35 -0.61
C HIS A 270 2.03 -8.14 0.25
N ALA A 271 2.90 -8.38 1.21
CA ALA A 271 3.70 -7.36 1.85
C ALA A 271 4.95 -7.12 1.00
N VAL A 272 5.07 -5.93 0.43
CA VAL A 272 6.17 -5.54 -0.47
C VAL A 272 7.03 -4.50 0.21
N MET A 273 8.33 -4.72 0.24
CA MET A 273 9.30 -3.88 0.95
C MET A 273 10.45 -3.51 0.02
N PRO A 274 11.07 -2.32 0.17
CA PRO A 274 12.34 -2.03 -0.47
C PRO A 274 13.38 -3.09 -0.12
N GLN A 275 14.21 -3.48 -1.11
CA GLN A 275 15.32 -4.39 -0.85
C GLN A 275 16.33 -3.69 0.07
N ARG A 276 16.43 -4.13 1.31
CA ARG A 276 17.36 -3.64 2.31
C ARG A 276 18.16 -4.78 2.87
N ARG A 277 19.41 -4.52 3.21
CA ARG A 277 20.28 -5.50 3.87
C ARG A 277 19.72 -5.98 5.22
N LEU A 278 18.98 -5.09 5.89
CA LEU A 278 18.30 -5.36 7.17
C LEU A 278 16.88 -4.77 7.11
N VAL A 279 15.89 -5.63 7.33
CA VAL A 279 14.49 -5.21 7.48
C VAL A 279 14.30 -4.68 8.90
N PRO A 280 13.79 -3.44 9.09
CA PRO A 280 13.56 -2.88 10.41
C PRO A 280 12.63 -3.74 11.27
N PRO A 281 12.89 -3.87 12.60
CA PRO A 281 12.05 -4.70 13.47
C PRO A 281 10.56 -4.36 13.41
N ARG A 282 10.20 -3.06 13.32
CA ARG A 282 8.81 -2.61 13.20
C ARG A 282 8.11 -3.09 11.93
N VAL A 283 8.83 -3.15 10.80
CA VAL A 283 8.31 -3.67 9.53
C VAL A 283 8.09 -5.17 9.65
N ARG A 284 9.07 -5.90 10.16
CA ARG A 284 8.98 -7.35 10.36
C ARG A 284 7.81 -7.69 11.29
N ALA A 285 7.71 -7.03 12.44
CA ALA A 285 6.64 -7.26 13.40
C ALA A 285 5.25 -7.03 12.80
N PHE A 286 5.08 -5.99 11.97
CA PHE A 286 3.80 -5.74 11.33
C PHE A 286 3.47 -6.78 10.26
N VAL A 287 4.46 -7.18 9.45
CA VAL A 287 4.28 -8.21 8.42
C VAL A 287 3.98 -9.57 9.05
N ASP A 288 4.67 -9.94 10.14
CA ASP A 288 4.42 -11.17 10.89
C ASP A 288 3.03 -11.16 11.53
N PHE A 289 2.64 -10.04 12.13
CA PHE A 289 1.30 -9.84 12.70
C PHE A 289 0.20 -10.02 11.65
N LEU A 290 0.33 -9.43 10.45
CA LEU A 290 -0.64 -9.60 9.38
C LEU A 290 -0.68 -11.04 8.86
N ALA A 291 0.50 -11.67 8.69
CA ALA A 291 0.58 -13.07 8.27
C ALA A 291 -0.09 -14.02 9.27
N GLU A 292 0.07 -13.77 10.58
CA GLU A 292 -0.63 -14.50 11.66
C GLU A 292 -2.16 -14.34 11.56
N ARG A 293 -2.65 -13.13 11.23
CA ARG A 293 -4.09 -12.82 11.19
C ARG A 293 -4.79 -13.31 9.94
N PHE A 294 -4.11 -13.32 8.81
CA PHE A 294 -4.69 -13.83 7.57
C PHE A 294 -4.53 -15.34 7.44
N GLY A 295 -3.36 -15.88 7.82
CA GLY A 295 -3.12 -17.32 7.83
C GLY A 295 -3.42 -18.01 6.51
N ASP A 296 -3.68 -19.33 6.61
CA ASP A 296 -4.07 -20.14 5.46
C ASP A 296 -5.56 -19.99 5.11
N HIS A 297 -6.38 -19.49 6.05
CA HIS A 297 -7.82 -19.28 5.90
C HIS A 297 -8.19 -17.83 6.27
N PRO A 298 -8.01 -16.90 5.34
CA PRO A 298 -8.32 -15.50 5.58
C PRO A 298 -9.83 -15.28 5.79
N PRO A 299 -10.23 -14.20 6.51
CA PRO A 299 -11.64 -13.97 6.91
C PRO A 299 -12.67 -13.94 5.78
N TRP A 300 -12.23 -13.69 4.56
CA TRP A 300 -13.09 -13.65 3.36
C TRP A 300 -13.24 -14.99 2.65
N GLU A 301 -12.63 -16.04 3.13
CA GLU A 301 -12.77 -17.40 2.59
C GLU A 301 -13.61 -18.32 3.49
N MET A 302 -14.15 -17.76 4.59
CA MET A 302 -15.05 -18.49 5.51
C MET A 302 -16.51 -18.49 5.03
#